data_b94e210fa618604a91bcc2466baed965
#
_entry.id   b94e210fa618604a91bcc2466baed965
#
_cell.length_a   1.000
_cell.length_b   1.000
_cell.length_c   1.000
_cell.angle_alpha   90.00
_cell.angle_beta   90.00
_cell.angle_gamma   90.00
#
_symmetry.space_group_name_H-M   'P 1'
#
loop_
_entity.id
_entity.type
_entity.pdbx_description
1 polymer ?
#
loop_
_entity_poly.entity_id
_entity_poly.type
_entity_poly.pdbx_seq_one_letter_code
_entity_poly.pdbx_strand_id
1 'polypeptide(L)'
;MLIYLLRHGLTEYNAEKRYQGQRDIPLSAAGRAMLCRADISPKTVYITPLCRTRQTAEVLFPGAKLIEIDRLKEMCLGSVEGRNYIEMEHDPDYLAWVAANCESPCPDGETKAAFCERICAAFSALVDKALADGEEMLVI
;
A
#
# COMPACT_ATOMS: atom_id res chain seq x y z
N MET A 1 -8.73 -22.30 1.64
CA MET A 1 -7.67 -21.34 1.97
C MET A 1 -8.32 -20.02 2.37
N LEU A 2 -7.87 -19.40 3.45
CA LEU A 2 -8.32 -18.08 3.88
C LEU A 2 -7.24 -17.03 3.54
N ILE A 3 -7.66 -15.90 2.99
CA ILE A 3 -6.78 -14.79 2.62
C ILE A 3 -7.25 -13.55 3.39
N TYR A 4 -6.34 -12.97 4.16
CA TYR A 4 -6.56 -11.70 4.83
C TYR A 4 -5.86 -10.58 4.05
N LEU A 5 -6.61 -9.55 3.69
CA LEU A 5 -6.09 -8.33 3.09
C LEU A 5 -6.31 -7.18 4.07
N LEU A 6 -5.24 -6.54 4.49
CA LEU A 6 -5.29 -5.43 5.43
C LEU A 6 -4.72 -4.17 4.80
N ARG A 7 -5.26 -3.04 5.19
CA ARG A 7 -4.68 -1.75 4.89
C ARG A 7 -3.72 -1.33 6.01
N HIS A 8 -2.60 -0.70 5.66
CA HIS A 8 -1.69 -0.11 6.64
C HIS A 8 -2.37 0.94 7.53
N GLY A 9 -1.82 1.18 8.71
CA GLY A 9 -2.28 2.21 9.63
C GLY A 9 -2.12 3.62 9.07
N LEU A 10 -2.67 4.62 9.78
CA LEU A 10 -2.67 6.01 9.32
C LEU A 10 -1.29 6.65 9.37
N THR A 11 -0.99 7.45 8.36
CA THR A 11 0.21 8.30 8.26
C THR A 11 -0.18 9.78 8.39
N GLU A 12 0.78 10.68 8.52
CA GLU A 12 0.51 12.13 8.48
C GLU A 12 -0.11 12.54 7.13
N TYR A 13 0.28 11.90 6.02
CA TYR A 13 -0.31 12.19 4.72
C TYR A 13 -1.80 11.84 4.64
N ASN A 14 -2.27 10.85 5.40
CA ASN A 14 -3.70 10.59 5.49
C ASN A 14 -4.43 11.76 6.18
N ALA A 15 -3.88 12.29 7.27
CA ALA A 15 -4.46 13.43 7.98
C ALA A 15 -4.46 14.70 7.11
N GLU A 16 -3.41 14.94 6.34
CA GLU A 16 -3.26 16.09 5.44
C GLU A 16 -3.91 15.88 4.06
N LYS A 17 -4.53 14.73 3.82
CA LYS A 17 -5.14 14.34 2.52
C LYS A 17 -4.14 14.41 1.36
N ARG A 18 -2.87 14.05 1.61
CA ARG A 18 -1.82 14.01 0.61
C ARG A 18 -1.80 12.67 -0.11
N TYR A 19 -1.47 12.70 -1.38
CA TYR A 19 -1.18 11.49 -2.15
C TYR A 19 0.13 10.86 -1.66
N GLN A 20 0.07 9.60 -1.25
CA GLN A 20 1.24 8.91 -0.70
C GLN A 20 2.05 8.20 -1.78
N GLY A 21 1.37 7.43 -2.62
CA GLY A 21 2.02 6.62 -3.64
C GLY A 21 3.13 5.74 -3.06
N GLN A 22 4.30 5.78 -3.69
CA GLN A 22 5.47 5.02 -3.27
C GLN A 22 6.41 5.79 -2.33
N ARG A 23 6.06 7.00 -1.89
CA ARG A 23 6.84 7.66 -0.84
C ARG A 23 6.84 6.83 0.43
N ASP A 24 8.03 6.67 0.99
CA ASP A 24 8.23 5.87 2.20
C ASP A 24 7.99 6.71 3.45
N ILE A 25 6.72 6.78 3.85
CA ILE A 25 6.26 7.59 4.98
C ILE A 25 5.85 6.66 6.13
N PRO A 26 6.32 6.93 7.36
CA PRO A 26 5.95 6.13 8.53
C PRO A 26 4.50 6.36 8.95
N LEU A 27 4.01 5.49 9.80
CA LEU A 27 2.79 5.73 10.53
C LEU A 27 2.93 7.00 11.37
N SER A 28 1.86 7.77 11.45
CA SER A 28 1.79 8.88 12.42
C SER A 28 1.76 8.33 13.85
N ALA A 29 2.14 9.15 14.81
CA ALA A 29 2.03 8.77 16.22
C ALA A 29 0.59 8.38 16.60
N ALA A 30 -0.39 9.17 16.14
CA ALA A 30 -1.81 8.88 16.34
C ALA A 30 -2.24 7.60 15.61
N GLY A 31 -1.81 7.41 14.35
CA GLY A 31 -2.11 6.22 13.57
C GLY A 31 -1.55 4.95 14.20
N ARG A 32 -0.33 5.02 14.74
CA ARG A 32 0.27 3.90 15.48
C ARG A 32 -0.47 3.61 16.78
N ALA A 33 -0.88 4.62 17.52
CA ALA A 33 -1.63 4.47 18.77
C ALA A 33 -3.04 3.88 18.59
N MET A 34 -3.61 4.00 17.39
CA MET A 34 -4.91 3.40 17.04
C MET A 34 -4.81 1.90 16.74
N LEU A 35 -3.62 1.38 16.46
CA LEU A 35 -3.41 -0.03 16.19
C LEU A 35 -3.30 -0.81 17.49
N CYS A 36 -3.89 -1.99 17.53
CA CYS A 36 -3.73 -2.94 18.62
C CYS A 36 -3.42 -4.33 18.05
N ARG A 37 -2.80 -5.18 18.86
CA ARG A 37 -2.53 -6.56 18.47
C ARG A 37 -3.80 -7.24 17.98
N ALA A 38 -3.71 -7.92 16.84
CA ALA A 38 -4.82 -8.70 16.31
C ALA A 38 -5.02 -10.02 17.07
N ASP A 39 -6.25 -10.53 17.07
CA ASP A 39 -6.59 -11.80 17.74
C ASP A 39 -6.12 -13.04 16.98
N ILE A 40 -5.54 -12.86 15.79
CA ILE A 40 -4.94 -13.92 14.99
C ILE A 40 -3.41 -13.85 15.08
N SER A 41 -2.76 -14.99 14.95
CA SER A 41 -1.28 -15.10 15.06
C SER A 41 -0.72 -15.82 13.82
N PRO A 42 -0.66 -15.13 12.67
CA PRO A 42 -0.10 -15.71 11.45
C PRO A 42 1.40 -15.98 11.63
N LYS A 43 1.90 -17.08 11.04
CA LYS A 43 3.33 -17.35 11.02
C LYS A 43 4.08 -16.39 10.10
N THR A 44 3.44 -16.03 8.99
CA THR A 44 4.02 -15.20 7.93
C THR A 44 3.04 -14.09 7.56
N VAL A 45 3.57 -12.87 7.40
CA VAL A 45 2.84 -11.71 6.88
C VAL A 45 3.60 -11.17 5.68
N TYR A 46 2.93 -11.04 4.55
CA TYR A 46 3.48 -10.41 3.35
C TYR A 46 3.25 -8.90 3.43
N ILE A 47 4.31 -8.15 3.25
CA ILE A 47 4.31 -6.69 3.32
C ILE A 47 4.97 -6.11 2.07
N THR A 48 4.80 -4.81 1.86
CA THR A 48 5.61 -4.08 0.90
C THR A 48 6.90 -3.57 1.56
N PRO A 49 7.92 -3.14 0.80
CA PRO A 49 9.11 -2.50 1.37
C PRO A 49 8.83 -1.16 2.09
N LEU A 50 7.61 -0.61 1.94
CA LEU A 50 7.25 0.67 2.54
C LEU A 50 7.11 0.55 4.06
N CYS A 51 7.75 1.44 4.81
CA CYS A 51 7.83 1.36 6.27
C CYS A 51 6.46 1.32 6.97
N ARG A 52 5.43 1.98 6.42
CA ARG A 52 4.07 1.96 6.97
C ARG A 52 3.46 0.56 7.02
N THR A 53 3.72 -0.31 6.02
CA THR A 53 3.21 -1.69 6.03
C THR A 53 3.95 -2.55 7.06
N ARG A 54 5.28 -2.39 7.14
CA ARG A 54 6.11 -3.05 8.15
C ARG A 54 5.69 -2.65 9.56
N GLN A 55 5.58 -1.35 9.84
CA GLN A 55 5.18 -0.85 11.17
C GLN A 55 3.78 -1.33 11.57
N THR A 56 2.86 -1.42 10.61
CA THR A 56 1.52 -1.98 10.84
C THR A 56 1.62 -3.46 11.22
N ALA A 57 2.39 -4.26 10.47
CA ALA A 57 2.56 -5.68 10.74
C ALA A 57 3.21 -5.93 12.12
N GLU A 58 4.21 -5.15 12.49
CA GLU A 58 4.90 -5.27 13.79
C GLU A 58 3.96 -5.02 14.99
N VAL A 59 3.01 -4.11 14.84
CA VAL A 59 2.02 -3.85 15.90
C VAL A 59 0.92 -4.90 15.94
N LEU A 60 0.35 -5.25 14.77
CA LEU A 60 -0.77 -6.20 14.71
C LEU A 60 -0.35 -7.64 14.99
N PHE A 61 0.84 -8.04 14.52
CA PHE A 61 1.32 -9.42 14.52
C PHE A 61 2.75 -9.53 15.06
N PRO A 62 2.99 -9.15 16.33
CA PRO A 62 4.32 -9.21 16.91
C PRO A 62 4.85 -10.65 16.90
N GLY A 63 6.01 -10.85 16.30
CA GLY A 63 6.64 -12.16 16.18
C GLY A 63 6.34 -12.93 14.88
N ALA A 64 5.48 -12.41 14.00
CA ALA A 64 5.31 -12.99 12.68
C ALA A 64 6.56 -12.75 11.80
N LYS A 65 6.87 -13.72 10.93
CA LYS A 65 7.89 -13.54 9.91
C LYS A 65 7.36 -12.58 8.83
N LEU A 66 8.05 -11.47 8.61
CA LEU A 66 7.68 -10.52 7.56
C LEU A 66 8.43 -10.85 6.26
N ILE A 67 7.70 -10.93 5.15
CA ILE A 67 8.25 -11.15 3.82
C ILE A 67 7.87 -9.97 2.93
N GLU A 68 8.86 -9.27 2.43
CA GLU A 68 8.68 -8.13 1.54
C GLU A 68 8.42 -8.57 0.10
N ILE A 69 7.36 -8.01 -0.49
CA ILE A 69 7.00 -8.20 -1.89
C ILE A 69 6.98 -6.83 -2.59
N ASP A 70 8.07 -6.49 -3.25
CA ASP A 70 8.24 -5.19 -3.91
C ASP A 70 7.12 -4.89 -4.92
N ARG A 71 6.69 -5.89 -5.66
CA ARG A 71 5.66 -5.73 -6.70
C ARG A 71 4.25 -5.48 -6.15
N LEU A 72 4.03 -5.55 -4.83
CA LEU A 72 2.77 -5.18 -4.17
C LEU A 72 2.76 -3.72 -3.68
N LYS A 73 3.80 -2.94 -3.92
CA LYS A 73 3.80 -1.51 -3.56
C LYS A 73 2.62 -0.78 -4.16
N GLU A 74 2.18 0.26 -3.46
CA GLU A 74 1.20 1.23 -3.94
C GLU A 74 1.54 1.76 -5.34
N MET A 75 0.57 2.29 -6.05
CA MET A 75 0.76 2.95 -7.33
C MET A 75 1.81 4.06 -7.21
N CYS A 76 2.75 4.10 -8.15
CA CYS A 76 3.65 5.24 -8.28
C CYS A 76 2.87 6.43 -8.84
N LEU A 77 2.65 7.44 -8.00
CA LEU A 77 1.92 8.65 -8.37
C LEU A 77 2.84 9.81 -8.80
N GLY A 78 4.14 9.55 -8.97
CA GLY A 78 5.10 10.47 -9.53
C GLY A 78 5.10 11.84 -8.85
N SER A 79 4.96 12.90 -9.64
CA SER A 79 5.01 14.29 -9.15
C SER A 79 3.81 14.71 -8.29
N VAL A 80 2.76 13.90 -8.24
CA VAL A 80 1.59 14.13 -7.37
C VAL A 80 1.87 13.72 -5.93
N GLU A 81 2.85 12.85 -5.70
CA GLU A 81 3.19 12.34 -4.36
C GLU A 81 3.63 13.45 -3.41
N GLY A 82 3.09 13.44 -2.20
CA GLY A 82 3.37 14.42 -1.14
C GLY A 82 2.60 15.73 -1.27
N ARG A 83 1.75 15.85 -2.28
CA ARG A 83 0.89 17.01 -2.49
C ARG A 83 -0.58 16.64 -2.27
N ASN A 84 -1.40 17.60 -1.92
CA ASN A 84 -2.85 17.42 -1.80
C ASN A 84 -3.60 18.17 -2.91
N TYR A 85 -4.88 17.89 -3.03
CA TYR A 85 -5.71 18.46 -4.09
C TYR A 85 -5.83 20.00 -4.02
N ILE A 86 -5.68 20.60 -2.83
CA ILE A 86 -5.71 22.06 -2.66
C ILE A 86 -4.45 22.69 -3.25
N GLU A 87 -3.27 22.10 -2.96
CA GLU A 87 -1.99 22.57 -3.49
C GLU A 87 -1.89 22.43 -5.02
N MET A 88 -2.71 21.54 -5.60
CA MET A 88 -2.70 21.24 -7.03
C MET A 88 -3.95 21.78 -7.77
N GLU A 89 -4.76 22.62 -7.14
CA GLU A 89 -6.02 23.11 -7.72
C GLU A 89 -5.83 23.88 -9.04
N HIS A 90 -4.63 24.42 -9.29
CA HIS A 90 -4.27 25.12 -10.51
C HIS A 90 -3.15 24.43 -11.32
N ASP A 91 -2.79 23.21 -10.94
CA ASP A 91 -1.76 22.41 -11.63
C ASP A 91 -2.38 21.76 -12.88
N PRO A 92 -1.98 22.16 -14.11
CA PRO A 92 -2.60 21.67 -15.32
C PRO A 92 -2.42 20.16 -15.55
N ASP A 93 -1.30 19.60 -15.13
CA ASP A 93 -1.03 18.17 -15.30
C ASP A 93 -1.88 17.33 -14.33
N TYR A 94 -2.04 17.80 -13.10
CA TYR A 94 -2.93 17.18 -12.13
C TYR A 94 -4.40 17.26 -12.59
N LEU A 95 -4.85 18.42 -13.05
CA LEU A 95 -6.22 18.60 -13.53
C LEU A 95 -6.51 17.74 -14.77
N ALA A 96 -5.57 17.62 -15.69
CA ALA A 96 -5.69 16.73 -16.85
C ALA A 96 -5.80 15.26 -16.45
N TRP A 97 -4.98 14.83 -15.49
CA TRP A 97 -5.00 13.47 -14.95
C TRP A 97 -6.34 13.14 -14.26
N VAL A 98 -6.86 14.06 -13.44
CA VAL A 98 -8.17 13.91 -12.79
C VAL A 98 -9.30 13.91 -13.82
N ALA A 99 -9.26 14.79 -14.81
CA ALA A 99 -10.26 14.84 -15.89
C ALA A 99 -10.31 13.55 -16.73
N ALA A 100 -9.19 12.85 -16.84
CA ALA A 100 -9.10 11.52 -17.47
C ALA A 100 -9.51 10.38 -16.52
N ASN A 101 -10.18 10.64 -15.40
CA ASN A 101 -10.52 9.67 -14.36
C ASN A 101 -9.31 8.85 -13.84
N CYS A 102 -8.13 9.46 -13.83
CA CYS A 102 -6.86 8.85 -13.44
C CYS A 102 -6.46 7.64 -14.31
N GLU A 103 -7.03 7.49 -15.50
CA GLU A 103 -6.70 6.42 -16.44
C GLU A 103 -5.44 6.70 -17.26
N SER A 104 -5.11 7.99 -17.49
CA SER A 104 -3.84 8.38 -18.11
C SER A 104 -2.66 8.17 -17.15
N PRO A 105 -1.41 8.14 -17.65
CA PRO A 105 -0.25 8.12 -16.77
C PRO A 105 -0.29 9.30 -15.80
N CYS A 106 -0.06 9.01 -14.52
CA CYS A 106 0.24 10.08 -13.57
C CYS A 106 1.57 10.73 -13.99
N PRO A 107 1.72 12.06 -13.94
CA PRO A 107 2.97 12.71 -14.29
C PRO A 107 4.17 12.08 -13.55
N ASP A 108 5.15 11.56 -14.28
CA ASP A 108 6.32 10.81 -13.77
C ASP A 108 5.97 9.54 -12.99
N GLY A 109 4.75 9.00 -13.14
CA GLY A 109 4.26 7.83 -12.42
C GLY A 109 3.75 6.70 -13.32
N GLU A 110 3.06 5.74 -12.72
CA GLU A 110 2.41 4.62 -13.40
C GLU A 110 1.07 5.01 -14.01
N THR A 111 0.62 4.25 -15.02
CA THR A 111 -0.78 4.19 -15.39
C THR A 111 -1.54 3.28 -14.41
N LYS A 112 -2.83 3.51 -14.26
CA LYS A 112 -3.70 2.61 -13.50
C LYS A 112 -3.68 1.17 -14.05
N ALA A 113 -3.64 1.02 -15.38
CA ALA A 113 -3.56 -0.29 -16.02
C ALA A 113 -2.26 -1.04 -15.66
N ALA A 114 -1.11 -0.37 -15.75
CA ALA A 114 0.19 -0.96 -15.39
C ALA A 114 0.25 -1.31 -13.90
N PHE A 115 -0.28 -0.46 -13.03
CA PHE A 115 -0.42 -0.74 -11.60
C PHE A 115 -1.25 -2.01 -11.37
N CYS A 116 -2.46 -2.10 -11.94
CA CYS A 116 -3.34 -3.27 -11.80
C CYS A 116 -2.68 -4.55 -12.30
N GLU A 117 -2.03 -4.51 -13.46
CA GLU A 117 -1.32 -5.66 -14.02
C GLU A 117 -0.20 -6.15 -13.08
N ARG A 118 0.60 -5.22 -12.57
CA ARG A 118 1.70 -5.52 -11.64
C ARG A 118 1.20 -6.16 -10.34
N ILE A 119 0.16 -5.57 -9.74
CA ILE A 119 -0.43 -6.08 -8.49
C ILE A 119 -1.08 -7.44 -8.70
N CYS A 120 -1.90 -7.60 -9.74
CA CYS A 120 -2.57 -8.86 -10.01
C CYS A 120 -1.58 -10.01 -10.24
N ALA A 121 -0.53 -9.77 -11.03
CA ALA A 121 0.49 -10.78 -11.28
C ALA A 121 1.24 -11.17 -9.99
N ALA A 122 1.62 -10.20 -9.16
CA ALA A 122 2.30 -10.47 -7.89
C ALA A 122 1.39 -11.20 -6.90
N PHE A 123 0.14 -10.77 -6.80
CA PHE A 123 -0.84 -11.39 -5.91
C PHE A 123 -1.17 -12.83 -6.32
N SER A 124 -1.40 -13.10 -7.63
CA SER A 124 -1.63 -14.45 -8.13
C SER A 124 -0.47 -15.40 -7.80
N ALA A 125 0.76 -14.96 -7.98
CA ALA A 125 1.94 -15.77 -7.63
C ALA A 125 1.99 -16.11 -6.12
N LEU A 126 1.59 -15.18 -5.24
CA LEU A 126 1.47 -15.46 -3.81
C LEU A 126 0.35 -16.45 -3.49
N VAL A 127 -0.79 -16.33 -4.16
CA VAL A 127 -1.92 -17.28 -3.99
C VAL A 127 -1.50 -18.68 -4.40
N ASP A 128 -0.86 -18.82 -5.56
CA ASP A 128 -0.39 -20.12 -6.06
C ASP A 128 0.61 -20.76 -5.07
N LYS A 129 1.52 -19.95 -4.53
CA LYS A 129 2.45 -20.42 -3.50
C LYS A 129 1.73 -20.86 -2.23
N ALA A 130 0.82 -20.06 -1.70
CA ALA A 130 0.07 -20.38 -0.50
C ALA A 130 -0.78 -21.64 -0.65
N LEU A 131 -1.38 -21.84 -1.83
CA LEU A 131 -2.11 -23.06 -2.17
C LEU A 131 -1.19 -24.28 -2.18
N ALA A 132 0.00 -24.18 -2.79
CA ALA A 132 0.96 -25.27 -2.83
C ALA A 132 1.49 -25.64 -1.44
N ASP A 133 1.70 -24.65 -0.58
CA ASP A 133 2.20 -24.82 0.78
C ASP A 133 1.09 -25.22 1.79
N GLY A 134 -0.18 -25.11 1.41
CA GLY A 134 -1.35 -25.36 2.28
C GLY A 134 -1.48 -24.35 3.42
N GLU A 135 -0.98 -23.13 3.22
CA GLU A 135 -0.94 -22.07 4.23
C GLU A 135 -2.05 -21.01 4.02
N GLU A 136 -2.44 -20.35 5.11
CA GLU A 136 -3.24 -19.12 5.03
C GLU A 136 -2.34 -17.95 4.64
N MET A 137 -2.91 -16.96 3.95
CA MET A 137 -2.18 -15.81 3.45
C MET A 137 -2.68 -14.53 4.11
N LEU A 138 -1.75 -13.72 4.63
CA LEU A 138 -2.03 -12.39 5.16
C LEU A 138 -1.11 -11.36 4.48
N VAL A 139 -1.72 -10.31 3.91
CA VAL A 139 -1.04 -9.25 3.15
C VAL A 139 -1.44 -7.87 3.69
N ILE A 140 -0.46 -6.98 3.85
CA ILE A 140 -0.66 -5.57 4.26
C ILE A 140 -0.09 -4.64 3.20
#